data_51cf7a38a81b6dc37c0b3b1a5f4ca478
#
_entry.id   51cf7a38a81b6dc37c0b3b1a5f4ca478
#
_cell.length_a   1.000
_cell.length_b   1.000
_cell.length_c   1.000
_cell.angle_alpha   90.00
_cell.angle_beta   90.00
_cell.angle_gamma   90.00
#
_symmetry.space_group_name_H-M   'P 1'
#
loop_
_entity.id
_entity.type
_entity.pdbx_description
1 polymer ?
#
loop_
_entity_poly.entity_id
_entity_poly.type
_entity_poly.pdbx_seq_one_letter_code
_entity_poly.pdbx_strand_id
1 'polypeptide(L)'
;MLDAVVRAAALDTTIAELPHGLQTGVGEGGRHVSGGQRQRLALARALIHAPDGLVLIDPTTSIDAATTAAIAERMGELRAGRTTLITTNSSALLDRMDEVVLFDDDGHLVARAPHRELLGHDGYREMLS
;
A
#
# COMPACT_ATOMS: atom_id res chain seq x y z
N MET A 1 6.85 9.57 -15.16
CA MET A 1 7.19 8.99 -13.83
C MET A 1 6.35 9.59 -12.71
N LEU A 2 6.40 10.91 -12.48
CA LEU A 2 5.65 11.55 -11.39
C LEU A 2 4.13 11.29 -11.47
N ASP A 3 3.50 11.48 -12.62
CA ASP A 3 2.06 11.25 -12.80
C ASP A 3 1.66 9.79 -12.51
N ALA A 4 2.49 8.84 -12.94
CA ALA A 4 2.26 7.42 -12.66
C ALA A 4 2.33 7.11 -11.15
N VAL A 5 3.27 7.71 -10.43
CA VAL A 5 3.43 7.58 -8.98
C VAL A 5 2.26 8.24 -8.24
N VAL A 6 1.86 9.44 -8.63
CA VAL A 6 0.71 10.17 -8.07
C VAL A 6 -0.56 9.32 -8.18
N ARG A 7 -0.78 8.74 -9.35
CA ARG A 7 -1.93 7.84 -9.59
C ARG A 7 -1.83 6.54 -8.79
N ALA A 8 -0.64 5.92 -8.74
CA ALA A 8 -0.43 4.68 -7.99
C ALA A 8 -0.66 4.87 -6.49
N ALA A 9 -0.29 6.02 -5.94
CA ALA A 9 -0.55 6.37 -4.55
C ALA A 9 -1.97 6.97 -4.30
N ALA A 10 -2.84 7.00 -5.31
CA ALA A 10 -4.18 7.60 -5.27
C ALA A 10 -4.19 9.07 -4.76
N LEU A 11 -3.22 9.85 -5.20
CA LEU A 11 -3.07 11.27 -4.82
C LEU A 11 -3.63 12.24 -5.87
N ASP A 12 -4.04 11.77 -7.02
CA ASP A 12 -4.53 12.57 -8.13
C ASP A 12 -5.68 13.51 -7.71
N THR A 13 -6.70 13.00 -7.05
CA THR A 13 -7.82 13.82 -6.53
C THR A 13 -7.36 14.76 -5.42
N THR A 14 -6.55 14.29 -4.50
CA THR A 14 -6.00 15.11 -3.41
C THR A 14 -5.22 16.31 -3.94
N ILE A 15 -4.35 16.09 -4.92
CA ILE A 15 -3.53 17.16 -5.51
C ILE A 15 -4.41 18.16 -6.29
N ALA A 16 -5.44 17.66 -6.99
CA ALA A 16 -6.38 18.51 -7.73
C ALA A 16 -7.19 19.45 -6.81
N GLU A 17 -7.46 19.04 -5.58
CA GLU A 17 -8.19 19.82 -4.57
C GLU A 17 -7.29 20.82 -3.81
N LEU A 18 -5.98 20.70 -3.89
CA LEU A 18 -5.05 21.59 -3.20
C LEU A 18 -4.93 22.95 -3.92
N PRO A 19 -4.83 24.07 -3.17
CA PRO A 19 -4.85 25.44 -3.72
C PRO A 19 -3.78 25.70 -4.79
N HIS A 20 -2.63 25.04 -4.67
CA HIS A 20 -1.49 25.18 -5.58
C HIS A 20 -1.01 23.84 -6.13
N GLY A 21 -1.88 22.82 -6.16
CA GLY A 21 -1.55 21.49 -6.63
C GLY A 21 -0.28 20.94 -5.95
N LEU A 22 0.66 20.44 -6.73
CA LEU A 22 1.94 19.91 -6.24
C LEU A 22 2.83 20.95 -5.52
N GLN A 23 2.58 22.22 -5.69
CA GLN A 23 3.32 23.31 -5.04
C GLN A 23 2.73 23.69 -3.66
N THR A 24 1.65 23.05 -3.26
CA THR A 24 1.01 23.33 -1.98
C THR A 24 1.89 22.85 -0.83
N GLY A 25 2.17 23.74 0.13
CA GLY A 25 2.87 23.37 1.37
C GLY A 25 1.97 22.48 2.25
N VAL A 26 2.43 21.30 2.61
CA VAL A 26 1.69 20.34 3.46
C VAL A 26 1.92 20.57 4.97
N GLY A 27 2.72 21.56 5.34
CA GLY A 27 3.08 21.87 6.71
C GLY A 27 4.16 20.94 7.27
N GLU A 28 4.75 21.34 8.39
CA GLU A 28 5.76 20.56 9.09
C GLU A 28 5.15 19.23 9.59
N GLY A 29 5.78 18.11 9.24
CA GLY A 29 5.28 16.77 9.55
C GLY A 29 3.94 16.41 8.89
N GLY A 30 3.54 17.13 7.83
CA GLY A 30 2.28 16.89 7.13
C GLY A 30 1.03 17.30 7.91
N ARG A 31 1.11 18.31 8.77
CA ARG A 31 -0.01 18.76 9.63
C ARG A 31 -1.25 19.24 8.87
N HIS A 32 -1.09 19.68 7.62
CA HIS A 32 -2.18 20.21 6.80
C HIS A 32 -2.87 19.15 5.93
N VAL A 33 -2.55 17.88 6.14
CA VAL A 33 -3.15 16.74 5.42
C VAL A 33 -3.65 15.68 6.39
N SER A 34 -4.65 14.89 5.97
CA SER A 34 -5.20 13.80 6.78
C SER A 34 -4.18 12.66 6.97
N GLY A 35 -4.47 11.74 7.89
CA GLY A 35 -3.64 10.54 8.10
C GLY A 35 -3.49 9.69 6.85
N GLY A 36 -4.61 9.44 6.13
CA GLY A 36 -4.59 8.71 4.87
C GLY A 36 -3.85 9.45 3.76
N GLN A 37 -3.97 10.77 3.68
CA GLN A 37 -3.19 11.60 2.75
C GLN A 37 -1.70 11.53 3.06
N ARG A 38 -1.30 11.58 4.33
CA ARG A 38 0.11 11.41 4.74
C ARG A 38 0.65 10.03 4.35
N GLN A 39 -0.11 8.96 4.57
CA GLN A 39 0.30 7.62 4.15
C GLN A 39 0.50 7.52 2.63
N ARG A 40 -0.42 8.08 1.85
CA ARG A 40 -0.32 8.10 0.39
C ARG A 40 0.86 8.94 -0.09
N LEU A 41 1.17 10.05 0.56
CA LEU A 41 2.37 10.86 0.27
C LEU A 41 3.65 10.08 0.58
N ALA A 42 3.71 9.37 1.71
CA ALA A 42 4.85 8.53 2.05
C ALA A 42 5.04 7.38 1.04
N LEU A 43 3.95 6.76 0.60
CA LEU A 43 3.97 5.74 -0.44
C LEU A 43 4.49 6.31 -1.77
N ALA A 44 3.97 7.46 -2.20
CA ALA A 44 4.43 8.13 -3.42
C ALA A 44 5.93 8.46 -3.36
N ARG A 45 6.41 8.93 -2.21
CA ARG A 45 7.83 9.21 -1.98
C ARG A 45 8.70 7.97 -2.11
N ALA A 46 8.24 6.82 -1.63
CA ALA A 46 8.94 5.56 -1.80
C ALA A 46 8.95 5.09 -3.27
N LEU A 47 7.81 5.23 -3.95
CA LEU A 47 7.65 4.79 -5.34
C LEU A 47 8.43 5.65 -6.35
N ILE A 48 8.59 6.96 -6.10
CA ILE A 48 9.25 7.88 -7.05
C ILE A 48 10.72 7.54 -7.25
N HIS A 49 11.36 6.95 -6.26
CA HIS A 49 12.74 6.49 -6.35
C HIS A 49 12.92 5.25 -7.22
N ALA A 50 11.82 4.60 -7.61
CA ALA A 50 11.79 3.41 -8.46
C ALA A 50 12.80 2.31 -8.05
N PRO A 51 12.92 1.94 -6.76
CA PRO A 51 13.90 0.97 -6.30
C PRO A 51 13.61 -0.43 -6.88
N ASP A 52 14.63 -1.26 -7.05
CA ASP A 52 14.46 -2.65 -7.48
C ASP A 52 13.75 -3.49 -6.41
N GLY A 53 14.11 -3.31 -5.15
CA GLY A 53 13.42 -3.88 -3.99
C GLY A 53 12.74 -2.80 -3.16
N LEU A 54 11.47 -2.98 -2.82
CA LEU A 54 10.68 -2.07 -1.98
C LEU A 54 10.09 -2.84 -0.80
N VAL A 55 10.26 -2.31 0.41
CA VAL A 55 9.63 -2.83 1.63
C VAL A 55 8.65 -1.80 2.15
N LEU A 56 7.41 -2.22 2.36
CA LEU A 56 6.33 -1.40 2.92
C LEU A 56 5.79 -2.06 4.19
N ILE A 57 5.67 -1.27 5.25
CA ILE A 57 5.14 -1.74 6.54
C ILE A 57 3.80 -1.04 6.77
N ASP A 58 2.72 -1.83 6.79
CA ASP A 58 1.34 -1.38 6.98
C ASP A 58 0.97 -0.10 6.20
N PRO A 59 1.16 -0.09 4.87
CA PRO A 59 1.14 1.15 4.08
C PRO A 59 -0.24 1.78 3.92
N THR A 60 -1.31 1.10 4.32
CA THR A 60 -2.69 1.54 4.06
C THR A 60 -3.62 1.51 5.28
N THR A 61 -3.07 1.52 6.49
CA THR A 61 -3.85 1.42 7.75
C THR A 61 -4.86 2.55 7.95
N SER A 62 -4.58 3.74 7.41
CA SER A 62 -5.46 4.93 7.49
C SER A 62 -6.22 5.19 6.18
N ILE A 63 -6.30 4.21 5.29
CA ILE A 63 -6.91 4.32 3.96
C ILE A 63 -8.08 3.34 3.87
N ASP A 64 -9.20 3.77 3.27
CA ASP A 64 -10.36 2.92 3.07
C ASP A 64 -10.08 1.75 2.11
N ALA A 65 -10.90 0.70 2.17
CA ALA A 65 -10.69 -0.52 1.42
C ALA A 65 -10.74 -0.31 -0.12
N ALA A 66 -11.62 0.56 -0.61
CA ALA A 66 -11.75 0.83 -2.05
C ALA A 66 -10.50 1.55 -2.58
N THR A 67 -10.02 2.56 -1.87
CA THR A 67 -8.79 3.28 -2.22
C THR A 67 -7.56 2.35 -2.10
N THR A 68 -7.52 1.50 -1.07
CA THR A 68 -6.45 0.50 -0.91
C THR A 68 -6.41 -0.48 -2.08
N ALA A 69 -7.55 -0.96 -2.54
CA ALA A 69 -7.62 -1.86 -3.70
C ALA A 69 -7.10 -1.18 -4.98
N ALA A 70 -7.46 0.09 -5.19
CA ALA A 70 -6.95 0.86 -6.33
C ALA A 70 -5.43 1.08 -6.25
N ILE A 71 -4.90 1.37 -5.06
CA ILE A 71 -3.45 1.49 -4.82
C ILE A 71 -2.76 0.16 -5.12
N ALA A 72 -3.29 -0.96 -4.63
CA ALA A 72 -2.70 -2.28 -4.83
C ALA A 72 -2.58 -2.63 -6.32
N GLU A 73 -3.64 -2.39 -7.09
CA GLU A 73 -3.66 -2.62 -8.53
C GLU A 73 -2.63 -1.77 -9.27
N ARG A 74 -2.69 -0.45 -9.08
CA ARG A 74 -1.83 0.51 -9.79
C ARG A 74 -0.36 0.38 -9.38
N MET A 75 -0.09 0.07 -8.11
CA MET A 75 1.27 -0.21 -7.62
C MET A 75 1.82 -1.50 -8.24
N GLY A 76 0.99 -2.54 -8.37
CA GLY A 76 1.36 -3.78 -9.03
C GLY A 76 1.78 -3.55 -10.49
N GLU A 77 1.02 -2.75 -11.23
CA GLU A 77 1.36 -2.35 -12.60
C GLU A 77 2.67 -1.54 -12.67
N LEU A 78 2.80 -0.53 -11.80
CA LEU A 78 3.99 0.34 -11.75
C LEU A 78 5.26 -0.43 -11.40
N ARG A 79 5.13 -1.47 -10.58
CA ARG A 79 6.26 -2.26 -10.09
C ARG A 79 6.41 -3.62 -10.77
N ALA A 80 5.75 -3.84 -11.88
CA ALA A 80 5.86 -5.09 -12.64
C ALA A 80 7.34 -5.45 -12.91
N GLY A 81 7.72 -6.70 -12.60
CA GLY A 81 9.10 -7.19 -12.76
C GLY A 81 10.06 -6.78 -11.64
N ARG A 82 9.59 -6.12 -10.59
CA ARG A 82 10.39 -5.71 -9.42
C ARG A 82 9.87 -6.38 -8.15
N THR A 83 10.72 -6.47 -7.14
CA THR A 83 10.36 -7.09 -5.86
C THR A 83 9.72 -6.08 -4.93
N THR A 84 8.53 -6.43 -4.41
CA THR A 84 7.84 -5.65 -3.36
C THR A 84 7.46 -6.58 -2.21
N LEU A 85 7.90 -6.24 -1.01
CA LEU A 85 7.54 -6.93 0.23
C LEU A 85 6.63 -6.01 1.04
N ILE A 86 5.48 -6.51 1.46
CA ILE A 86 4.50 -5.73 2.24
C ILE A 86 4.11 -6.50 3.49
N THR A 87 4.21 -5.87 4.66
CA THR A 87 3.54 -6.37 5.86
C THR A 87 2.17 -5.70 5.98
N THR A 88 1.11 -6.48 6.10
CA THR A 88 -0.26 -5.98 6.15
C THR A 88 -1.24 -7.06 6.59
N ASN A 89 -2.40 -6.65 7.11
CA ASN A 89 -3.57 -7.49 7.29
C ASN A 89 -4.74 -7.08 6.36
N SER A 90 -4.50 -6.17 5.44
CA SER A 90 -5.51 -5.69 4.48
C SER A 90 -5.78 -6.73 3.40
N SER A 91 -6.99 -7.28 3.37
CA SER A 91 -7.45 -8.18 2.30
C SER A 91 -7.28 -7.57 0.91
N ALA A 92 -7.52 -6.27 0.79
CA ALA A 92 -7.42 -5.55 -0.49
C ALA A 92 -5.99 -5.52 -1.05
N LEU A 93 -4.96 -5.45 -0.17
CA LEU A 93 -3.57 -5.57 -0.57
C LEU A 93 -3.21 -7.03 -0.86
N LEU A 94 -3.55 -7.93 0.05
CA LEU A 94 -3.18 -9.35 -0.01
C LEU A 94 -3.73 -10.06 -1.26
N ASP A 95 -4.96 -9.70 -1.68
CA ASP A 95 -5.59 -10.28 -2.90
C ASP A 95 -4.82 -9.95 -4.20
N ARG A 96 -3.99 -8.92 -4.17
CA ARG A 96 -3.20 -8.48 -5.33
C ARG A 96 -1.74 -8.92 -5.29
N MET A 97 -1.33 -9.62 -4.23
CA MET A 97 0.04 -10.14 -4.11
C MET A 97 0.17 -11.49 -4.82
N ASP A 98 1.35 -11.74 -5.38
CA ASP A 98 1.67 -13.02 -6.02
C ASP A 98 1.64 -14.16 -5.01
N GLU A 99 2.08 -13.87 -3.78
CA GLU A 99 2.18 -14.83 -2.70
C GLU A 99 2.09 -14.15 -1.35
N VAL A 100 1.51 -14.83 -0.38
CA VAL A 100 1.41 -14.41 1.02
C VAL A 100 2.16 -15.40 1.90
N VAL A 101 2.92 -14.88 2.84
CA VAL A 101 3.62 -15.65 3.88
C VAL A 101 2.96 -15.35 5.21
N LEU A 102 2.43 -16.40 5.86
CA LEU A 102 1.76 -16.31 7.15
C LEU A 102 2.71 -16.76 8.26
N PHE A 103 2.86 -15.93 9.27
CA PHE A 103 3.58 -16.25 10.51
C PHE A 103 2.63 -16.33 11.69
N ASP A 104 2.97 -17.15 12.69
CA ASP A 104 2.29 -17.16 13.99
C ASP A 104 2.80 -16.03 14.91
N ASP A 105 2.23 -15.94 16.12
CA ASP A 105 2.59 -14.93 17.12
C ASP A 105 4.04 -15.08 17.64
N ASP A 106 4.61 -16.26 17.50
CA ASP A 106 6.01 -16.56 17.87
C ASP A 106 6.99 -16.32 16.71
N GLY A 107 6.48 -15.92 15.53
CA GLY A 107 7.29 -15.64 14.35
C GLY A 107 7.67 -16.89 13.54
N HIS A 108 7.03 -18.02 13.75
CA HIS A 108 7.24 -19.21 12.94
C HIS A 108 6.41 -19.18 11.66
N LEU A 109 6.97 -19.68 10.59
CA LEU A 109 6.26 -19.84 9.32
C LEU A 109 5.12 -20.87 9.47
N VAL A 110 3.89 -20.42 9.24
CA VAL A 110 2.69 -21.27 9.28
C VAL A 110 2.31 -21.76 7.88
N ALA A 111 2.26 -20.85 6.92
CA ALA A 111 1.84 -21.17 5.56
C ALA A 111 2.41 -20.17 4.55
N ARG A 112 2.49 -20.62 3.30
CA ARG A 112 2.94 -19.81 2.17
C ARG A 112 2.12 -20.19 0.94
N ALA A 113 1.26 -19.30 0.45
CA ALA A 113 0.39 -19.52 -0.69
C ALA A 113 -0.24 -18.20 -1.16
N PRO A 114 -0.90 -18.16 -2.33
CA PRO A 114 -1.73 -17.04 -2.72
C PRO A 114 -2.84 -16.75 -1.69
N HIS A 115 -3.23 -15.48 -1.57
CA HIS A 115 -4.29 -15.04 -0.65
C HIS A 115 -5.54 -15.93 -0.67
N ARG A 116 -6.02 -16.26 -1.87
CA ARG A 116 -7.25 -17.06 -2.06
C ARG A 116 -7.16 -18.47 -1.48
N GLU A 117 -6.00 -19.08 -1.55
CA GLU A 117 -5.76 -20.40 -0.94
C GLU A 117 -5.71 -20.30 0.59
N LEU A 118 -5.09 -19.24 1.14
CA LEU A 118 -5.00 -19.02 2.58
C LEU A 118 -6.35 -18.71 3.23
N LEU A 119 -7.35 -18.28 2.47
CA LEU A 119 -8.71 -18.07 2.99
C LEU A 119 -9.35 -19.36 3.56
N GLY A 120 -8.82 -20.53 3.21
CA GLY A 120 -9.17 -21.80 3.84
C GLY A 120 -8.61 -22.01 5.25
N HIS A 121 -7.69 -21.15 5.69
CA HIS A 121 -7.01 -21.23 6.99
C HIS A 121 -7.69 -20.29 8.00
N ASP A 122 -8.25 -20.83 9.08
CA ASP A 122 -9.05 -20.05 10.05
C ASP A 122 -8.25 -18.91 10.68
N GLY A 123 -7.04 -19.18 11.19
CA GLY A 123 -6.19 -18.16 11.79
C GLY A 123 -5.81 -17.03 10.81
N TYR A 124 -5.72 -17.33 9.52
CA TYR A 124 -5.49 -16.31 8.50
C TYR A 124 -6.70 -15.39 8.34
N ARG A 125 -7.91 -15.95 8.25
CA ARG A 125 -9.14 -15.16 8.14
C ARG A 125 -9.37 -14.22 9.32
N GLU A 126 -9.05 -14.68 10.53
CA GLU A 126 -9.20 -13.88 11.75
C GLU A 126 -8.28 -12.65 11.79
N MET A 127 -7.15 -12.69 11.09
CA MET A 127 -6.19 -11.57 11.00
C MET A 127 -6.60 -10.49 10.01
N LEU A 128 -7.50 -10.80 9.06
CA LEU A 128 -7.82 -9.89 7.95
C LEU A 128 -8.67 -8.70 8.39
N SER A 129 -8.42 -7.58 7.76
CA SER A 129 -9.22 -6.35 7.88
C SER A 129 -9.85 -5.94 6.55
#